data_159086611f364477ff38d9b1e1f6edd1
#
_entry.id   159086611f364477ff38d9b1e1f6edd1
#
_cell.length_a   1.000
_cell.length_b   1.000
_cell.length_c   1.000
_cell.angle_alpha   90.00
_cell.angle_beta   90.00
_cell.angle_gamma   90.00
#
_symmetry.space_group_name_H-M   'P 1'
#
loop_
_entity.id
_entity.type
_entity.pdbx_description
1 polymer ?
#
loop_
_entity_poly.entity_id
_entity_poly.type
_entity_poly.pdbx_seq_one_letter_code
_entity_poly.pdbx_strand_id
1 'polypeptide(L)'
;LSKDGVNIGMKILTQKYLEKTGLTWQDIKDLRSPMSVIPLKDVILPFIKYDSPILQRVLDDMKNQIVSPGRKGYENKFVFNNLRYSVGVGGIHSVNSPEIIIPRDDEMLIDIDVASLYPSMLIEYEFYPKHLGKEFLEVYKQIKDERIKAKHNGDKVKNETLKLALNGLSGNLQNEHNFCYSPFAVMQIRINGQLLLLMLAEKLTQIGCRIVQANTDGLFVLLKK
;
A
#
# COMPACT_ATOMS: atom_id res chain seq x y z
N LEU A 1 3.23 -5.17 15.32
CA LEU A 1 2.76 -6.56 15.23
C LEU A 1 3.82 -7.45 15.87
N SER A 2 3.43 -8.31 16.84
CA SER A 2 4.34 -9.32 17.37
C SER A 2 4.72 -10.32 16.27
N LYS A 3 5.94 -10.88 16.32
CA LYS A 3 6.37 -11.93 15.38
C LYS A 3 5.36 -13.09 15.31
N ASP A 4 4.71 -13.41 16.42
CA ASP A 4 3.72 -14.47 16.52
C ASP A 4 2.43 -14.16 15.75
N GLY A 5 1.97 -12.92 15.77
CA GLY A 5 0.78 -12.50 15.03
C GLY A 5 0.97 -12.56 13.51
N VAL A 6 2.13 -12.17 13.01
CA VAL A 6 2.48 -12.27 11.57
C VAL A 6 2.54 -13.73 11.13
N ASN A 7 3.13 -14.60 11.96
CA ASN A 7 3.22 -16.03 11.69
C ASN A 7 1.84 -16.71 11.66
N ILE A 8 0.92 -16.34 12.55
CA ILE A 8 -0.46 -16.86 12.57
C ILE A 8 -1.18 -16.45 11.28
N GLY A 9 -1.07 -15.19 10.90
CA GLY A 9 -1.66 -14.69 9.66
C GLY A 9 -1.17 -15.45 8.41
N MET A 10 0.13 -15.70 8.32
CA MET A 10 0.69 -16.46 7.21
C MET A 10 0.27 -17.93 7.22
N LYS A 11 0.15 -18.56 8.39
CA LYS A 11 -0.37 -19.93 8.48
C LYS A 11 -1.79 -20.03 7.92
N ILE A 12 -2.68 -19.09 8.27
CA ILE A 12 -4.05 -19.06 7.76
C ILE A 12 -4.08 -18.91 6.24
N LEU A 13 -3.32 -17.95 5.72
CA LEU A 13 -3.23 -17.70 4.27
C LEU A 13 -2.70 -18.94 3.54
N THR A 14 -1.61 -19.53 4.04
CA THR A 14 -1.00 -20.71 3.47
C THR A 14 -1.96 -21.89 3.48
N GLN A 15 -2.61 -22.17 4.60
CA GLN A 15 -3.55 -23.29 4.71
C GLN A 15 -4.70 -23.14 3.70
N LYS A 16 -5.35 -21.98 3.64
CA LYS A 16 -6.42 -21.72 2.68
C LYS A 16 -5.96 -21.83 1.22
N TYR A 17 -4.72 -21.40 0.94
CA TYR A 17 -4.16 -21.52 -0.40
C TYR A 17 -3.91 -22.98 -0.79
N LEU A 18 -3.36 -23.80 0.10
CA LEU A 18 -3.16 -25.24 -0.11
C LEU A 18 -4.52 -25.98 -0.29
N GLU A 19 -5.50 -25.65 0.55
CA GLU A 19 -6.86 -26.20 0.43
C GLU A 19 -7.50 -25.84 -0.93
N LYS A 20 -7.32 -24.61 -1.40
CA LYS A 20 -7.86 -24.13 -2.67
C LYS A 20 -7.21 -24.78 -3.88
N THR A 21 -5.88 -24.99 -3.84
CA THR A 21 -5.11 -25.47 -4.98
C THR A 21 -4.92 -26.98 -5.02
N GLY A 22 -5.13 -27.66 -3.89
CA GLY A 22 -4.78 -29.08 -3.74
C GLY A 22 -3.28 -29.35 -3.68
N LEU A 23 -2.44 -28.30 -3.62
CA LEU A 23 -0.99 -28.40 -3.48
C LEU A 23 -0.59 -28.74 -2.05
N THR A 24 0.63 -29.28 -1.89
CA THR A 24 1.24 -29.51 -0.59
C THR A 24 2.23 -28.39 -0.24
N TRP A 25 2.65 -28.34 1.01
CA TRP A 25 3.73 -27.43 1.41
C TRP A 25 5.03 -27.66 0.63
N GLN A 26 5.34 -28.91 0.28
CA GLN A 26 6.53 -29.23 -0.51
C GLN A 26 6.50 -28.63 -1.91
N ASP A 27 5.29 -28.52 -2.51
CA ASP A 27 5.13 -27.96 -3.84
C ASP A 27 5.34 -26.44 -3.87
N ILE A 28 5.04 -25.73 -2.78
CA ILE A 28 5.08 -24.27 -2.74
C ILE A 28 6.27 -23.68 -1.98
N LYS A 29 6.91 -24.43 -1.07
CA LYS A 29 7.93 -23.89 -0.13
C LYS A 29 9.10 -23.18 -0.83
N ASP A 30 9.44 -23.60 -2.05
CA ASP A 30 10.57 -23.07 -2.81
C ASP A 30 10.14 -22.13 -3.95
N LEU A 31 8.82 -21.87 -4.08
CA LEU A 31 8.31 -20.91 -5.05
C LEU A 31 8.76 -19.49 -4.66
N ARG A 32 9.25 -18.77 -5.64
CA ARG A 32 9.72 -17.38 -5.51
C ARG A 32 9.54 -16.66 -6.84
N SER A 33 9.43 -15.33 -6.76
CA SER A 33 9.52 -14.48 -7.95
C SER A 33 10.63 -13.44 -7.74
N PRO A 34 11.90 -13.86 -7.68
CA PRO A 34 13.01 -12.96 -7.46
C PRO A 34 13.17 -12.01 -8.63
N MET A 35 13.52 -10.76 -8.33
CA MET A 35 13.82 -9.74 -9.31
C MET A 35 14.99 -8.91 -8.80
N SER A 36 16.05 -8.79 -9.60
CA SER A 36 17.25 -8.04 -9.20
C SER A 36 17.11 -6.54 -9.41
N VAL A 37 16.32 -6.15 -10.42
CA VAL A 37 16.03 -4.76 -10.77
C VAL A 37 14.58 -4.63 -11.21
N ILE A 38 13.97 -3.50 -10.88
CA ILE A 38 12.57 -3.18 -11.19
C ILE A 38 12.54 -1.77 -11.79
N PRO A 39 12.28 -1.61 -13.09
CA PRO A 39 11.98 -0.31 -13.68
C PRO A 39 10.63 0.19 -13.11
N LEU A 40 10.62 1.38 -12.50
CA LEU A 40 9.40 1.87 -11.85
C LEU A 40 8.26 2.15 -12.85
N LYS A 41 8.58 2.45 -14.11
CA LYS A 41 7.57 2.59 -15.18
C LYS A 41 6.71 1.34 -15.36
N ASP A 42 7.26 0.15 -15.08
CA ASP A 42 6.57 -1.14 -15.29
C ASP A 42 5.62 -1.48 -14.13
N VAL A 43 5.75 -0.80 -12.99
CA VAL A 43 4.86 -1.01 -11.83
C VAL A 43 3.77 0.06 -11.72
N ILE A 44 3.95 1.23 -12.35
CA ILE A 44 3.02 2.37 -12.24
C ILE A 44 1.77 2.12 -13.10
N LEU A 45 0.60 2.35 -12.51
CA LEU A 45 -0.68 2.25 -13.20
C LEU A 45 -0.79 3.28 -14.35
N PRO A 46 -1.24 2.87 -15.54
CA PRO A 46 -1.18 3.72 -16.74
C PRO A 46 -2.08 4.95 -16.69
N PHE A 47 -3.14 4.93 -15.86
CA PHE A 47 -4.05 6.06 -15.75
C PHE A 47 -3.58 7.17 -14.81
N ILE A 48 -2.49 6.95 -14.04
CA ILE A 48 -1.95 7.96 -13.12
C ILE A 48 -1.37 9.12 -13.92
N LYS A 49 -1.91 10.29 -13.66
CA LYS A 49 -1.49 11.58 -14.23
C LYS A 49 -1.88 12.72 -13.29
N TYR A 50 -1.22 13.84 -13.43
CA TYR A 50 -1.46 15.05 -12.63
C TYR A 50 -1.70 16.26 -13.51
N ASP A 51 -2.56 17.16 -13.04
CA ASP A 51 -2.75 18.49 -13.68
C ASP A 51 -1.64 19.45 -13.26
N SER A 52 -1.11 19.30 -12.05
CA SER A 52 0.02 20.07 -11.53
C SER A 52 1.32 19.73 -12.27
N PRO A 53 2.01 20.72 -12.87
CA PRO A 53 3.31 20.48 -13.50
C PRO A 53 4.40 19.96 -12.54
N ILE A 54 4.27 20.29 -11.25
CA ILE A 54 5.21 19.80 -10.21
C ILE A 54 5.00 18.30 -10.00
N LEU A 55 3.76 17.88 -9.76
CA LEU A 55 3.43 16.47 -9.51
C LEU A 55 3.66 15.62 -10.76
N GLN A 56 3.36 16.17 -11.95
CA GLN A 56 3.63 15.47 -13.21
C GLN A 56 5.13 15.23 -13.41
N ARG A 57 5.99 16.22 -13.12
CA ARG A 57 7.45 16.03 -13.16
C ARG A 57 7.94 14.98 -12.16
N VAL A 58 7.36 14.92 -10.97
CA VAL A 58 7.68 13.89 -9.97
C VAL A 58 7.33 12.50 -10.50
N LEU A 59 6.17 12.35 -11.15
CA LEU A 59 5.76 11.10 -11.80
C LEU A 59 6.71 10.70 -12.93
N ASP A 60 7.07 11.64 -13.79
CA ASP A 60 7.95 11.40 -14.94
C ASP A 60 9.38 11.03 -14.47
N ASP A 61 9.89 11.72 -13.44
CA ASP A 61 11.15 11.36 -12.80
C ASP A 61 11.12 9.95 -12.21
N MET A 62 10.03 9.62 -11.49
CA MET A 62 9.84 8.29 -10.92
C MET A 62 9.80 7.19 -12.00
N LYS A 63 9.12 7.43 -13.13
CA LYS A 63 9.08 6.49 -14.26
C LYS A 63 10.45 6.18 -14.86
N ASN A 64 11.39 7.12 -14.77
CA ASN A 64 12.75 6.96 -15.26
C ASN A 64 13.68 6.20 -14.31
N GLN A 65 13.20 5.84 -13.11
CA GLN A 65 14.01 5.14 -12.12
C GLN A 65 13.98 3.63 -12.26
N ILE A 66 15.10 3.03 -11.89
CA ILE A 66 15.26 1.58 -11.74
C ILE A 66 15.69 1.32 -10.30
N VAL A 67 15.00 0.46 -9.60
CA VAL A 67 15.27 0.13 -8.20
C VAL A 67 15.66 -1.34 -8.02
N SER A 68 16.45 -1.63 -6.99
CA SER A 68 16.82 -2.99 -6.61
C SER A 68 16.20 -3.33 -5.25
N PRO A 69 15.58 -4.49 -5.09
CA PRO A 69 15.06 -4.94 -3.80
C PRO A 69 16.16 -4.95 -2.72
N GLY A 70 15.79 -4.57 -1.49
CA GLY A 70 16.70 -4.62 -0.33
C GLY A 70 17.79 -3.54 -0.28
N ARG A 71 17.90 -2.67 -1.27
CA ARG A 71 18.85 -1.53 -1.26
C ARG A 71 18.15 -0.23 -0.91
N LYS A 72 18.93 0.77 -0.44
CA LYS A 72 18.45 2.17 -0.40
C LYS A 72 18.00 2.54 -1.80
N GLY A 73 16.72 2.78 -1.95
CA GLY A 73 16.10 3.01 -3.23
C GLY A 73 15.91 4.48 -3.53
N TYR A 74 15.18 4.74 -4.61
CA TYR A 74 14.79 6.06 -5.04
C TYR A 74 13.97 6.78 -3.98
N GLU A 75 14.31 8.04 -3.75
CA GLU A 75 13.56 9.01 -2.96
C GLU A 75 13.59 10.35 -3.68
N ASN A 76 12.43 11.00 -3.85
CA ASN A 76 12.30 12.34 -4.38
C ASN A 76 11.62 13.25 -3.35
N LYS A 77 12.18 14.44 -3.14
CA LYS A 77 11.65 15.47 -2.23
C LYS A 77 11.24 16.69 -3.03
N PHE A 78 10.02 17.14 -2.84
CA PHE A 78 9.47 18.29 -3.56
C PHE A 78 8.52 19.08 -2.65
N VAL A 79 8.16 20.27 -3.09
CA VAL A 79 7.15 21.12 -2.42
C VAL A 79 5.94 21.24 -3.33
N PHE A 80 4.78 20.94 -2.80
CA PHE A 80 3.50 21.15 -3.47
C PHE A 80 2.55 21.83 -2.49
N ASN A 81 1.99 22.97 -2.89
CA ASN A 81 1.07 23.80 -2.06
C ASN A 81 1.58 24.05 -0.62
N ASN A 82 2.81 24.54 -0.53
CA ASN A 82 3.49 24.88 0.72
C ASN A 82 3.77 23.70 1.66
N LEU A 83 3.49 22.49 1.25
CA LEU A 83 3.85 21.29 1.98
C LEU A 83 5.01 20.57 1.29
N ARG A 84 6.02 20.18 2.07
CA ARG A 84 7.14 19.37 1.56
C ARG A 84 6.78 17.89 1.64
N TYR A 85 6.92 17.20 0.54
CA TYR A 85 6.70 15.76 0.42
C TYR A 85 8.01 15.02 0.14
N SER A 86 8.07 13.78 0.61
CA SER A 86 9.03 12.77 0.21
C SER A 86 8.26 11.56 -0.32
N VAL A 87 8.60 11.10 -1.53
CA VAL A 87 8.02 9.92 -2.18
C VAL A 87 9.14 9.00 -2.65
N GLY A 88 8.89 7.71 -2.71
CA GLY A 88 9.88 6.75 -3.19
C GLY A 88 9.57 5.32 -2.77
N VAL A 89 10.58 4.46 -2.70
CA VAL A 89 10.40 3.04 -2.34
C VAL A 89 9.91 2.83 -0.90
N GLY A 90 10.04 3.84 -0.05
CA GLY A 90 9.55 3.81 1.35
C GLY A 90 8.08 4.20 1.52
N GLY A 91 7.46 4.80 0.50
CA GLY A 91 6.11 5.37 0.57
C GLY A 91 6.11 6.90 0.55
N ILE A 92 4.94 7.50 0.82
CA ILE A 92 4.77 8.95 0.91
C ILE A 92 4.84 9.43 2.35
N HIS A 93 5.52 10.53 2.57
CA HIS A 93 5.54 11.26 3.85
C HIS A 93 5.61 12.76 3.59
N SER A 94 4.91 13.55 4.38
CA SER A 94 5.19 14.98 4.46
C SER A 94 6.28 15.26 5.48
N VAL A 95 7.12 16.24 5.17
CA VAL A 95 8.21 16.70 6.03
C VAL A 95 7.84 18.11 6.51
N ASN A 96 7.05 18.16 7.57
CA ASN A 96 6.56 19.39 8.15
C ASN A 96 7.56 19.96 9.18
N SER A 97 7.66 21.28 9.26
CA SER A 97 8.10 21.91 10.49
C SER A 97 7.03 21.72 11.57
N PRO A 98 7.39 21.58 12.85
CA PRO A 98 6.41 21.51 13.92
C PRO A 98 5.49 22.74 13.89
N GLU A 99 4.18 22.54 13.77
CA GLU A 99 3.18 23.60 13.84
C GLU A 99 1.95 23.13 14.62
N ILE A 100 1.23 24.07 15.22
CA ILE A 100 -0.07 23.82 15.85
C ILE A 100 -1.13 24.38 14.92
N ILE A 101 -2.06 23.55 14.49
CA ILE A 101 -3.17 23.95 13.63
C ILE A 101 -4.45 23.95 14.43
N ILE A 102 -5.05 25.13 14.58
CA ILE A 102 -6.34 25.33 15.24
C ILE A 102 -7.31 25.75 14.14
N PRO A 103 -8.29 24.90 13.76
CA PRO A 103 -9.31 25.29 12.80
C PRO A 103 -10.12 26.50 13.31
N ARG A 104 -10.49 27.41 12.40
CA ARG A 104 -11.40 28.50 12.69
C ARG A 104 -12.84 27.98 12.80
N ASP A 105 -13.79 28.83 13.19
CA ASP A 105 -15.19 28.44 13.37
C ASP A 105 -15.83 27.93 12.06
N ASP A 106 -15.38 28.45 10.92
CA ASP A 106 -15.80 28.06 9.57
C ASP A 106 -14.93 26.96 8.94
N GLU A 107 -13.97 26.41 9.69
CA GLU A 107 -13.04 25.37 9.23
C GLU A 107 -13.22 24.08 10.01
N MET A 108 -12.75 22.98 9.42
CA MET A 108 -12.60 21.70 10.10
C MET A 108 -11.31 21.00 9.65
N LEU A 109 -10.68 20.33 10.61
CA LEU A 109 -9.55 19.43 10.35
C LEU A 109 -10.08 18.00 10.32
N ILE A 110 -9.84 17.30 9.24
CA ILE A 110 -10.23 15.90 9.06
C ILE A 110 -9.03 15.02 8.77
N ASP A 111 -9.11 13.78 9.24
CA ASP A 111 -8.20 12.69 8.91
C ASP A 111 -8.87 11.81 7.86
N ILE A 112 -8.27 11.71 6.68
CA ILE A 112 -8.72 10.86 5.58
C ILE A 112 -7.76 9.69 5.49
N ASP A 113 -8.16 8.53 6.00
CA ASP A 113 -7.39 7.31 5.97
C ASP A 113 -7.99 6.30 4.98
N VAL A 114 -7.13 5.69 4.17
CA VAL A 114 -7.57 4.66 3.21
C VAL A 114 -7.66 3.32 3.91
N ALA A 115 -8.88 2.87 4.13
CA ALA A 115 -9.14 1.60 4.81
C ALA A 115 -8.40 0.42 4.16
N SER A 116 -7.42 -0.13 4.88
CA SER A 116 -6.65 -1.30 4.42
C SER A 116 -6.00 -1.06 3.04
N LEU A 117 -5.28 0.06 2.86
CA LEU A 117 -4.72 0.49 1.57
C LEU A 117 -4.03 -0.65 0.81
N TYR A 118 -3.05 -1.32 1.42
CA TYR A 118 -2.27 -2.38 0.76
C TYR A 118 -3.10 -3.62 0.38
N PRO A 119 -3.95 -4.17 1.25
CA PRO A 119 -4.91 -5.20 0.87
C PRO A 119 -5.85 -4.79 -0.26
N SER A 120 -6.34 -3.56 -0.25
CA SER A 120 -7.20 -3.05 -1.31
C SER A 120 -6.46 -2.92 -2.63
N MET A 121 -5.24 -2.39 -2.64
CA MET A 121 -4.38 -2.31 -3.83
C MET A 121 -4.11 -3.68 -4.44
N LEU A 122 -3.78 -4.67 -3.61
CA LEU A 122 -3.54 -6.03 -4.06
C LEU A 122 -4.77 -6.63 -4.76
N ILE A 123 -5.95 -6.39 -4.21
CA ILE A 123 -7.20 -6.97 -4.71
C ILE A 123 -7.70 -6.22 -5.95
N GLU A 124 -7.83 -4.90 -5.86
CA GLU A 124 -8.50 -4.09 -6.90
C GLU A 124 -7.66 -3.96 -8.17
N TYR A 125 -6.32 -3.90 -8.03
CA TYR A 125 -5.39 -3.81 -9.16
C TYR A 125 -4.66 -5.12 -9.45
N GLU A 126 -5.04 -6.20 -8.78
CA GLU A 126 -4.43 -7.54 -8.95
C GLU A 126 -2.90 -7.55 -8.76
N PHE A 127 -2.38 -6.81 -7.76
CA PHE A 127 -0.97 -6.75 -7.42
C PHE A 127 -0.54 -7.92 -6.51
N TYR A 128 -0.76 -9.12 -6.95
CA TYR A 128 -0.43 -10.35 -6.22
C TYR A 128 0.81 -11.05 -6.81
N PRO A 129 1.47 -11.96 -6.06
CA PRO A 129 2.57 -12.76 -6.57
C PRO A 129 2.12 -13.66 -7.73
N LYS A 130 2.46 -13.28 -8.96
CA LYS A 130 1.95 -13.94 -10.18
C LYS A 130 2.33 -15.41 -10.29
N HIS A 131 3.45 -15.82 -9.67
CA HIS A 131 3.89 -17.21 -9.61
C HIS A 131 2.95 -18.13 -8.79
N LEU A 132 2.06 -17.55 -7.98
CA LEU A 132 1.08 -18.29 -7.19
C LEU A 132 -0.30 -18.40 -7.87
N GLY A 133 -0.45 -17.82 -9.07
CA GLY A 133 -1.71 -17.88 -9.81
C GLY A 133 -2.84 -17.02 -9.23
N LYS A 134 -3.98 -17.03 -9.93
CA LYS A 134 -5.19 -16.32 -9.50
C LYS A 134 -5.82 -16.90 -8.23
N GLU A 135 -5.57 -18.16 -7.96
CA GLU A 135 -6.03 -18.86 -6.76
C GLU A 135 -5.55 -18.15 -5.49
N PHE A 136 -4.34 -17.60 -5.50
CA PHE A 136 -3.81 -16.80 -4.41
C PHE A 136 -4.64 -15.53 -4.18
N LEU A 137 -4.99 -14.83 -5.26
CA LEU A 137 -5.83 -13.62 -5.19
C LEU A 137 -7.24 -13.95 -4.66
N GLU A 138 -7.83 -15.06 -5.11
CA GLU A 138 -9.15 -15.52 -4.66
C GLU A 138 -9.16 -15.84 -3.17
N VAL A 139 -8.14 -16.55 -2.68
CA VAL A 139 -7.97 -16.83 -1.24
C VAL A 139 -7.82 -15.54 -0.44
N TYR A 140 -7.06 -14.59 -0.95
CA TYR A 140 -6.85 -13.31 -0.26
C TYR A 140 -8.16 -12.50 -0.19
N LYS A 141 -8.94 -12.46 -1.28
CA LYS A 141 -10.31 -11.88 -1.30
C LYS A 141 -11.21 -12.56 -0.28
N GLN A 142 -11.22 -13.90 -0.25
CA GLN A 142 -12.01 -14.66 0.72
C GLN A 142 -11.67 -14.28 2.17
N ILE A 143 -10.38 -14.15 2.51
CA ILE A 143 -9.94 -13.72 3.85
C ILE A 143 -10.44 -12.31 4.18
N LYS A 144 -10.41 -11.38 3.21
CA LYS A 144 -10.96 -10.03 3.37
C LYS A 144 -12.45 -10.06 3.66
N ASP A 145 -13.23 -10.84 2.90
CA ASP A 145 -14.68 -10.95 3.06
C ASP A 145 -15.07 -11.58 4.39
N GLU A 146 -14.36 -12.64 4.80
CA GLU A 146 -14.54 -13.26 6.11
C GLU A 146 -14.24 -12.28 7.26
N ARG A 147 -13.19 -11.46 7.11
CA ARG A 147 -12.87 -10.40 8.08
C ARG A 147 -14.00 -9.38 8.18
N ILE A 148 -14.53 -8.91 7.06
CA ILE A 148 -15.63 -7.92 7.03
C ILE A 148 -16.87 -8.51 7.73
N LYS A 149 -17.22 -9.76 7.42
CA LYS A 149 -18.33 -10.49 8.10
C LYS A 149 -18.09 -10.60 9.60
N ALA A 150 -16.89 -10.99 10.02
CA ALA A 150 -16.54 -11.08 11.44
C ALA A 150 -16.67 -9.73 12.15
N LYS A 151 -16.24 -8.65 11.52
CA LYS A 151 -16.38 -7.28 12.04
C LYS A 151 -17.85 -6.89 12.22
N HIS A 152 -18.71 -7.15 11.24
CA HIS A 152 -20.15 -6.85 11.31
C HIS A 152 -20.86 -7.69 12.36
N ASN A 153 -20.46 -8.94 12.56
CA ASN A 153 -21.04 -9.85 13.55
C ASN A 153 -20.49 -9.62 14.98
N GLY A 154 -19.59 -8.65 15.18
CA GLY A 154 -18.97 -8.38 16.47
C GLY A 154 -17.95 -9.43 16.93
N ASP A 155 -17.52 -10.35 16.06
CA ASP A 155 -16.47 -11.33 16.35
C ASP A 155 -15.10 -10.68 16.31
N LYS A 156 -14.73 -10.08 17.45
CA LYS A 156 -13.47 -9.33 17.59
C LYS A 156 -12.23 -10.21 17.37
N VAL A 157 -12.26 -11.45 17.87
CA VAL A 157 -11.11 -12.37 17.78
C VAL A 157 -10.84 -12.72 16.31
N LYS A 158 -11.85 -13.15 15.58
CA LYS A 158 -11.74 -13.50 14.18
C LYS A 158 -11.36 -12.29 13.32
N ASN A 159 -11.98 -11.11 13.57
CA ASN A 159 -11.64 -9.87 12.87
C ASN A 159 -10.16 -9.50 13.03
N GLU A 160 -9.63 -9.48 14.26
CA GLU A 160 -8.22 -9.13 14.49
C GLU A 160 -7.26 -10.19 13.92
N THR A 161 -7.59 -11.46 14.04
CA THR A 161 -6.77 -12.55 13.46
C THR A 161 -6.67 -12.45 11.94
N LEU A 162 -7.80 -12.22 11.25
CA LEU A 162 -7.82 -12.07 9.80
C LEU A 162 -7.19 -10.74 9.33
N LYS A 163 -7.27 -9.68 10.15
CA LYS A 163 -6.55 -8.43 9.91
C LYS A 163 -5.03 -8.65 9.92
N LEU A 164 -4.53 -9.48 10.83
CA LEU A 164 -3.12 -9.85 10.86
C LEU A 164 -2.71 -10.64 9.59
N ALA A 165 -3.57 -11.54 9.11
CA ALA A 165 -3.33 -12.29 7.88
C ALA A 165 -3.21 -11.37 6.66
N LEU A 166 -4.12 -10.41 6.54
CA LEU A 166 -4.12 -9.46 5.43
C LEU A 166 -2.93 -8.48 5.47
N ASN A 167 -2.68 -7.85 6.62
CA ASN A 167 -1.64 -6.85 6.76
C ASN A 167 -0.23 -7.45 6.80
N GLY A 168 -0.08 -8.66 7.32
CA GLY A 168 1.20 -9.38 7.39
C GLY A 168 1.75 -9.78 6.03
N LEU A 169 0.91 -9.90 5.01
CA LEU A 169 1.34 -10.30 3.66
C LEU A 169 2.36 -9.32 3.07
N SER A 170 2.16 -8.01 3.23
CA SER A 170 3.07 -7.01 2.65
C SER A 170 4.52 -7.17 3.12
N GLY A 171 4.73 -7.56 4.37
CA GLY A 171 6.05 -7.92 4.92
C GLY A 171 6.60 -9.22 4.33
N ASN A 172 5.73 -10.21 4.16
CA ASN A 172 6.12 -11.51 3.63
C ASN A 172 6.44 -11.48 2.13
N LEU A 173 5.82 -10.59 1.36
CA LEU A 173 6.17 -10.34 -0.04
C LEU A 173 7.60 -9.82 -0.23
N GLN A 174 8.20 -9.24 0.81
CA GLN A 174 9.59 -8.76 0.82
C GLN A 174 10.58 -9.77 1.37
N ASN A 175 10.12 -10.80 2.03
CA ASN A 175 10.98 -11.80 2.65
C ASN A 175 11.39 -12.85 1.62
N GLU A 176 12.65 -12.85 1.21
CA GLU A 176 13.22 -13.77 0.23
C GLU A 176 13.13 -15.26 0.61
N HIS A 177 12.91 -15.55 1.90
CA HIS A 177 12.70 -16.91 2.40
C HIS A 177 11.23 -17.35 2.40
N ASN A 178 10.31 -16.45 2.03
CA ASN A 178 8.89 -16.76 1.98
C ASN A 178 8.45 -17.20 0.58
N PHE A 179 7.56 -18.20 0.49
CA PHE A 179 7.03 -18.70 -0.79
C PHE A 179 6.28 -17.65 -1.59
N CYS A 180 5.74 -16.62 -0.94
CA CYS A 180 5.06 -15.52 -1.63
C CYS A 180 6.00 -14.35 -2.01
N TYR A 181 7.33 -14.51 -1.87
CA TYR A 181 8.29 -13.46 -2.21
C TYR A 181 8.09 -12.91 -3.62
N SER A 182 7.78 -11.63 -3.71
CA SER A 182 7.56 -10.91 -4.96
C SER A 182 7.85 -9.42 -4.79
N PRO A 183 9.11 -9.00 -4.94
CA PRO A 183 9.48 -7.58 -4.85
C PRO A 183 8.78 -6.71 -5.89
N PHE A 184 8.40 -7.27 -7.05
CA PHE A 184 7.62 -6.56 -8.05
C PHE A 184 6.22 -6.19 -7.51
N ALA A 185 5.50 -7.15 -6.91
CA ALA A 185 4.19 -6.88 -6.32
C ALA A 185 4.28 -5.85 -5.18
N VAL A 186 5.35 -5.90 -4.37
CA VAL A 186 5.61 -4.89 -3.33
C VAL A 186 5.75 -3.50 -3.93
N MET A 187 6.54 -3.36 -5.01
CA MET A 187 6.73 -2.07 -5.66
C MET A 187 5.44 -1.58 -6.31
N GLN A 188 4.65 -2.47 -6.94
CA GLN A 188 3.33 -2.10 -7.46
C GLN A 188 2.43 -1.50 -6.37
N ILE A 189 2.32 -2.15 -5.21
CA ILE A 189 1.49 -1.69 -4.10
C ILE A 189 2.00 -0.34 -3.57
N ARG A 190 3.30 -0.23 -3.26
CA ARG A 190 3.87 0.95 -2.61
C ARG A 190 3.89 2.16 -3.53
N ILE A 191 4.34 2.00 -4.76
CA ILE A 191 4.46 3.10 -5.72
C ILE A 191 3.07 3.64 -6.09
N ASN A 192 2.13 2.77 -6.42
CA ASN A 192 0.79 3.23 -6.78
C ASN A 192 0.01 3.78 -5.59
N GLY A 193 0.15 3.20 -4.39
CA GLY A 193 -0.52 3.72 -3.19
C GLY A 193 -0.18 5.19 -2.94
N GLN A 194 1.11 5.54 -2.96
CA GLN A 194 1.54 6.93 -2.76
C GLN A 194 1.13 7.85 -3.91
N LEU A 195 1.18 7.37 -5.17
CA LEU A 195 0.75 8.17 -6.32
C LEU A 195 -0.76 8.44 -6.30
N LEU A 196 -1.57 7.49 -5.89
CA LEU A 196 -3.02 7.68 -5.71
C LEU A 196 -3.33 8.67 -4.57
N LEU A 197 -2.57 8.63 -3.46
CA LEU A 197 -2.70 9.63 -2.40
C LEU A 197 -2.32 11.03 -2.87
N LEU A 198 -1.28 11.16 -3.71
CA LEU A 198 -0.93 12.44 -4.35
C LEU A 198 -2.02 12.94 -5.30
N MET A 199 -2.68 12.03 -6.05
CA MET A 199 -3.84 12.41 -6.88
C MET A 199 -4.99 12.94 -6.01
N LEU A 200 -5.27 12.30 -4.88
CA LEU A 200 -6.25 12.79 -3.92
C LEU A 200 -5.86 14.15 -3.35
N ALA A 201 -4.59 14.32 -2.93
CA ALA A 201 -4.09 15.59 -2.44
C ALA A 201 -4.22 16.71 -3.47
N GLU A 202 -3.91 16.44 -4.75
CA GLU A 202 -4.09 17.38 -5.83
C GLU A 202 -5.56 17.80 -5.98
N LYS A 203 -6.49 16.83 -6.05
CA LYS A 203 -7.92 17.12 -6.20
C LYS A 203 -8.49 17.89 -5.00
N LEU A 204 -8.11 17.53 -3.80
CA LEU A 204 -8.52 18.28 -2.60
C LEU A 204 -8.01 19.72 -2.63
N THR A 205 -6.78 19.93 -3.08
CA THR A 205 -6.20 21.27 -3.21
C THR A 205 -6.91 22.10 -4.29
N GLN A 206 -7.29 21.49 -5.41
CA GLN A 206 -8.04 22.16 -6.49
C GLN A 206 -9.40 22.69 -6.03
N ILE A 207 -10.03 22.05 -5.05
CA ILE A 207 -11.30 22.50 -4.45
C ILE A 207 -11.10 23.40 -3.20
N GLY A 208 -9.87 23.87 -2.96
CA GLY A 208 -9.56 24.83 -1.90
C GLY A 208 -9.22 24.25 -0.55
N CYS A 209 -9.02 22.93 -0.42
CA CYS A 209 -8.55 22.33 0.81
C CYS A 209 -7.04 22.54 1.00
N ARG A 210 -6.59 22.66 2.24
CA ARG A 210 -5.18 22.64 2.61
C ARG A 210 -4.78 21.25 3.11
N ILE A 211 -3.84 20.61 2.44
CA ILE A 211 -3.22 19.40 2.98
C ILE A 211 -2.23 19.80 4.07
N VAL A 212 -2.44 19.27 5.25
CA VAL A 212 -1.63 19.58 6.45
C VAL A 212 -0.53 18.55 6.62
N GLN A 213 -0.87 17.29 6.41
CA GLN A 213 0.07 16.18 6.53
C GLN A 213 -0.31 15.08 5.55
N ALA A 214 0.70 14.40 5.01
CA ALA A 214 0.55 13.15 4.28
C ALA A 214 1.37 12.06 4.97
N ASN A 215 0.79 10.89 5.10
CA ASN A 215 1.46 9.72 5.62
C ASN A 215 1.03 8.50 4.78
N THR A 216 1.77 7.44 4.84
CA THR A 216 1.71 6.20 4.03
C THR A 216 0.34 5.84 3.42
N ASP A 217 -0.74 6.05 4.16
CA ASP A 217 -2.11 5.60 3.85
C ASP A 217 -3.18 6.68 4.07
N GLY A 218 -2.79 7.91 4.46
CA GLY A 218 -3.76 8.95 4.76
C GLY A 218 -3.26 10.39 4.62
N LEU A 219 -4.22 11.31 4.69
CA LEU A 219 -4.02 12.76 4.60
C LEU A 219 -4.75 13.46 5.74
N PHE A 220 -4.06 14.36 6.46
CA PHE A 220 -4.73 15.35 7.29
C PHE A 220 -5.06 16.58 6.45
N VAL A 221 -6.31 16.99 6.46
CA VAL A 221 -6.86 18.01 5.56
C VAL A 221 -7.62 19.06 6.35
N LEU A 222 -7.24 20.32 6.17
CA LEU A 222 -8.00 21.48 6.66
C LEU A 222 -8.88 21.96 5.51
N LEU A 223 -10.18 22.05 5.77
CA LEU A 223 -11.16 22.49 4.78
C LEU A 223 -12.18 23.47 5.42
N LYS A 224 -12.86 24.24 4.57
CA LYS A 224 -14.00 25.06 4.99
C LYS A 224 -15.25 24.19 5.13
N LYS A 225 -16.06 24.51 6.14
CA LYS A 225 -17.36 23.86 6.35
C LYS A 225 -18.36 24.22 5.27
#